data_5350e992b2382533f5633bcaab61ebe9
#
_entry.id   5350e992b2382533f5633bcaab61ebe9
#
_cell.length_a   1.000
_cell.length_b   1.000
_cell.length_c   1.000
_cell.angle_alpha   90.00
_cell.angle_beta   90.00
_cell.angle_gamma   90.00
#
_symmetry.space_group_name_H-M   'P 1'
#
loop_
_entity.id
_entity.type
_entity.pdbx_description
1 polymer ?
#
loop_
_entity_poly.entity_id
_entity_poly.type
_entity_poly.pdbx_seq_one_letter_code
_entity_poly.pdbx_strand_id
1 'polypeptide(L)'
;CVITDELLVRRIRKKPLNGRYLEFDMPYIPVPLERERSDRRVYPRLCILCDAERPAVENQYFIQHGEDPRDVVLGILVNYMEEKGRPAGIYVRDAELFGIAGDLCAKTGVALSFSPMLKVLDFFVEDIINQFN
;
A
#
# COMPACT_ATOMS: atom_id res chain seq x y z
N CYS A 1 -11.83 -8.92 -1.16
CA CYS A 1 -12.38 -8.89 -2.51
C CYS A 1 -11.35 -9.24 -3.55
N VAL A 2 -11.74 -10.10 -4.44
CA VAL A 2 -10.95 -10.41 -5.63
C VAL A 2 -11.24 -9.35 -6.68
N ILE A 3 -10.21 -8.88 -7.38
CA ILE A 3 -10.42 -8.01 -8.53
C ILE A 3 -11.13 -8.81 -9.61
N THR A 4 -12.37 -8.44 -9.91
CA THR A 4 -13.17 -9.13 -10.92
C THR A 4 -13.25 -8.38 -12.24
N ASP A 5 -12.73 -7.15 -12.30
CA ASP A 5 -12.77 -6.34 -13.50
C ASP A 5 -11.68 -6.79 -14.48
N GLU A 6 -12.04 -7.70 -15.37
CA GLU A 6 -11.11 -8.24 -16.35
C GLU A 6 -10.62 -7.21 -17.36
N LEU A 7 -11.44 -6.22 -17.67
CA LEU A 7 -11.03 -5.16 -18.60
C LEU A 7 -9.95 -4.28 -17.98
N LEU A 8 -10.08 -3.97 -16.70
CA LEU A 8 -9.08 -3.22 -15.96
C LEU A 8 -7.75 -3.97 -15.91
N VAL A 9 -7.81 -5.26 -15.57
CA VAL A 9 -6.62 -6.12 -15.52
C VAL A 9 -5.93 -6.18 -16.87
N ARG A 10 -6.68 -6.34 -17.95
CA ARG A 10 -6.12 -6.37 -19.30
C ARG A 10 -5.45 -5.06 -19.66
N ARG A 11 -6.07 -3.95 -19.30
CA ARG A 11 -5.50 -2.63 -19.56
C ARG A 11 -4.17 -2.45 -18.83
N ILE A 12 -4.12 -2.88 -17.58
CA ILE A 12 -2.90 -2.79 -16.78
C ILE A 12 -1.82 -3.71 -17.33
N ARG A 13 -2.17 -4.93 -17.71
CA ARG A 13 -1.20 -5.88 -18.28
C ARG A 13 -0.51 -5.37 -19.53
N LYS A 14 -1.17 -4.51 -20.28
CA LYS A 14 -0.60 -3.92 -21.49
C LYS A 14 0.38 -2.79 -21.19
N LYS A 15 0.38 -2.28 -19.98
CA LYS A 15 1.32 -1.22 -19.62
C LYS A 15 2.71 -1.82 -19.44
N PRO A 16 3.76 -1.07 -19.81
CA PRO A 16 5.12 -1.57 -19.66
C PRO A 16 5.51 -1.71 -18.19
N LEU A 17 6.49 -2.57 -17.94
CA LEU A 17 7.17 -2.59 -16.66
C LEU A 17 8.03 -1.34 -16.58
N ASN A 18 7.94 -0.63 -15.46
CA ASN A 18 8.64 0.63 -15.28
C ASN A 18 10.01 0.50 -14.58
N GLY A 19 10.40 -0.72 -14.22
CA GLY A 19 11.66 -1.00 -13.56
C GLY A 19 11.75 -0.58 -12.10
N ARG A 20 10.65 -0.13 -11.52
CA ARG A 20 10.64 0.35 -10.14
C ARG A 20 10.39 -0.78 -9.16
N TYR A 21 11.04 -0.68 -8.01
CA TYR A 21 10.78 -1.54 -6.86
C TYR A 21 10.09 -0.72 -5.79
N LEU A 22 8.97 -1.24 -5.30
CA LEU A 22 8.13 -0.54 -4.34
C LEU A 22 8.14 -1.25 -2.99
N GLU A 23 7.94 -0.47 -1.93
CA GLU A 23 7.69 -0.99 -0.59
C GLU A 23 6.26 -0.63 -0.22
N PHE A 24 5.52 -1.58 0.31
CA PHE A 24 4.11 -1.39 0.64
C PHE A 24 3.82 -1.96 2.02
N ASP A 25 3.09 -1.21 2.82
CA ASP A 25 2.73 -1.65 4.17
C ASP A 25 1.45 -0.95 4.61
N MET A 26 0.82 -1.47 5.66
CA MET A 26 -0.33 -0.82 6.28
C MET A 26 -0.23 -0.90 7.80
N PRO A 27 0.77 -0.21 8.38
CA PRO A 27 1.00 -0.24 9.81
C PRO A 27 -0.05 0.55 10.58
N TYR A 28 -0.26 0.15 11.84
CA TYR A 28 -0.95 1.02 12.78
C TYR A 28 0.04 2.07 13.27
N ILE A 29 -0.38 3.33 13.19
CA ILE A 29 0.47 4.43 13.66
C ILE A 29 0.29 4.55 15.17
N PRO A 30 1.36 4.56 15.96
CA PRO A 30 1.24 4.55 17.43
C PRO A 30 0.93 5.92 18.03
N VAL A 31 0.09 6.67 17.37
CA VAL A 31 -0.42 7.96 17.84
C VAL A 31 -1.93 7.87 17.83
N PRO A 32 -2.60 7.86 19.00
CA PRO A 32 -4.04 7.68 19.04
C PRO A 32 -4.75 8.90 18.47
N LEU A 33 -5.80 8.63 17.69
CA LEU A 33 -6.73 9.66 17.26
C LEU A 33 -7.73 9.88 18.38
N GLU A 34 -7.89 11.12 18.81
CA GLU A 34 -8.91 11.46 19.78
C GLU A 34 -10.27 11.50 19.10
N ARG A 35 -11.24 10.87 19.74
CA ARG A 35 -12.63 10.95 19.33
C ARG A 35 -13.42 11.52 20.46
N GLU A 36 -14.16 12.58 20.18
CA GLU A 36 -14.88 13.38 21.17
C GLU A 36 -15.85 12.59 22.05
N ARG A 37 -16.31 11.44 21.59
CA ARG A 37 -17.36 10.68 22.27
C ARG A 37 -16.95 9.27 22.66
N SER A 38 -15.68 9.00 22.66
CA SER A 38 -15.20 7.65 22.94
C SER A 38 -14.06 7.71 23.93
N ASP A 39 -14.17 6.90 24.97
CA ASP A 39 -13.06 6.67 25.90
C ASP A 39 -11.99 5.78 25.28
N ARG A 40 -12.27 5.22 24.12
CA ARG A 40 -11.32 4.35 23.43
C ARG A 40 -10.39 5.16 22.55
N ARG A 41 -9.11 4.90 22.71
CA ARG A 41 -8.13 5.41 21.80
C ARG A 41 -8.19 4.61 20.51
N VAL A 42 -8.24 5.30 19.37
CA VAL A 42 -8.24 4.69 18.07
C VAL A 42 -6.90 5.00 17.41
N TYR A 43 -6.16 3.95 17.09
CA TYR A 43 -4.90 4.10 16.37
C TYR A 43 -5.17 4.05 14.87
N PRO A 44 -4.76 5.06 14.14
CA PRO A 44 -4.99 5.06 12.69
C PRO A 44 -4.16 3.98 12.01
N ARG A 45 -4.73 3.39 10.97
CA ARG A 45 -3.99 2.46 10.13
C ARG A 45 -3.64 3.17 8.83
N LEU A 46 -2.35 3.27 8.56
CA LEU A 46 -1.84 3.97 7.38
C LEU A 46 -1.48 2.96 6.31
N CYS A 47 -2.11 3.12 5.13
CA CYS A 47 -1.73 2.35 3.96
C CYS A 47 -0.77 3.21 3.15
N ILE A 48 0.47 2.76 2.98
CA ILE A 48 1.52 3.58 2.38
C ILE A 48 2.33 2.78 1.36
N LEU A 49 2.53 3.40 0.21
CA LEU A 49 3.30 2.85 -0.90
C LEU A 49 4.47 3.78 -1.21
N CYS A 50 5.68 3.26 -1.20
CA CYS A 50 6.89 4.03 -1.43
C CYS A 50 7.72 3.44 -2.57
N ASP A 51 8.43 4.31 -3.28
CA ASP A 51 9.46 3.87 -4.22
C ASP A 51 10.73 3.59 -3.42
N ALA A 52 11.27 2.38 -3.56
CA ALA A 52 12.43 1.96 -2.77
C ALA A 52 13.76 2.48 -3.31
N GLU A 53 13.81 2.84 -4.59
CA GLU A 53 15.06 3.27 -5.22
C GLU A 53 15.18 4.79 -5.30
N ARG A 54 14.07 5.46 -5.57
CA ARG A 54 13.97 6.92 -5.49
C ARG A 54 13.13 7.23 -4.27
N PRO A 55 13.75 7.48 -3.11
CA PRO A 55 13.01 7.57 -1.86
C PRO A 55 11.88 8.59 -1.93
N ALA A 56 10.67 8.11 -2.10
CA ALA A 56 9.49 8.95 -2.23
C ALA A 56 8.25 8.17 -1.85
N VAL A 57 7.28 8.86 -1.26
CA VAL A 57 5.96 8.30 -1.02
C VAL A 57 5.16 8.41 -2.31
N GLU A 58 4.77 7.28 -2.87
CA GLU A 58 3.95 7.26 -4.08
C GLU A 58 2.48 7.47 -3.77
N ASN A 59 2.02 6.93 -2.65
CA ASN A 59 0.66 7.14 -2.18
C ASN A 59 0.57 6.82 -0.70
N GLN A 60 -0.31 7.51 -0.01
CA GLN A 60 -0.61 7.22 1.39
C GLN A 60 -2.07 7.53 1.68
N TYR A 61 -2.67 6.71 2.55
CA TYR A 61 -4.06 6.88 2.90
C TYR A 61 -4.33 6.33 4.29
N PHE A 62 -4.91 7.14 5.16
CA PHE A 62 -5.37 6.66 6.46
C PHE A 62 -6.72 5.97 6.27
N ILE A 63 -6.75 4.68 6.60
CA ILE A 63 -7.96 3.88 6.44
C ILE A 63 -9.01 4.37 7.43
N GLN A 64 -10.16 4.74 6.92
CA GLN A 64 -11.25 5.28 7.71
C GLN A 64 -12.03 4.16 8.40
N HIS A 65 -12.67 4.51 9.51
CA HIS A 65 -13.55 3.58 10.21
C HIS A 65 -14.63 3.07 9.25
N GLY A 66 -14.81 1.76 9.21
CA GLY A 66 -15.79 1.14 8.32
C GLY A 66 -15.33 0.85 6.91
N GLU A 67 -14.17 1.35 6.50
CA GLU A 67 -13.62 1.01 5.20
C GLU A 67 -13.00 -0.38 5.22
N ASP A 68 -13.16 -1.10 4.11
CA ASP A 68 -12.49 -2.39 3.94
C ASP A 68 -11.04 -2.14 3.51
N PRO A 69 -10.05 -2.61 4.28
CA PRO A 69 -8.65 -2.46 3.90
C PRO A 69 -8.33 -3.01 2.51
N ARG A 70 -9.05 -4.04 2.06
CA ARG A 70 -8.85 -4.61 0.73
C ARG A 70 -9.12 -3.60 -0.36
N ASP A 71 -10.20 -2.85 -0.23
CA ASP A 71 -10.55 -1.84 -1.23
C ASP A 71 -9.50 -0.74 -1.29
N VAL A 72 -8.99 -0.34 -0.14
CA VAL A 72 -7.94 0.69 -0.07
C VAL A 72 -6.66 0.20 -0.71
N VAL A 73 -6.21 -1.01 -0.35
CA VAL A 73 -4.98 -1.61 -0.89
C VAL A 73 -5.06 -1.77 -2.40
N LEU A 74 -6.14 -2.36 -2.88
CA LEU A 74 -6.30 -2.59 -4.32
C LEU A 74 -6.43 -1.29 -5.07
N GLY A 75 -7.13 -0.31 -4.50
CA GLY A 75 -7.25 1.02 -5.10
C GLY A 75 -5.90 1.71 -5.27
N ILE A 76 -5.05 1.65 -4.26
CA ILE A 76 -3.72 2.25 -4.32
C ILE A 76 -2.86 1.59 -5.40
N LEU A 77 -2.86 0.26 -5.46
CA LEU A 77 -2.07 -0.46 -6.45
C LEU A 77 -2.56 -0.24 -7.87
N VAL A 78 -3.87 -0.30 -8.09
CA VAL A 78 -4.46 -0.05 -9.40
C VAL A 78 -4.13 1.36 -9.86
N ASN A 79 -4.31 2.34 -8.99
CA ASN A 79 -4.04 3.74 -9.32
C ASN A 79 -2.57 3.94 -9.71
N TYR A 80 -1.65 3.34 -8.97
CA TYR A 80 -0.23 3.41 -9.30
C TYR A 80 0.04 2.82 -10.68
N MET A 81 -0.47 1.63 -10.94
CA MET A 81 -0.20 0.93 -12.20
C MET A 81 -0.83 1.63 -13.41
N GLU A 82 -1.99 2.25 -13.23
CA GLU A 82 -2.60 3.01 -14.30
C GLU A 82 -1.83 4.28 -14.64
N GLU A 83 -1.28 4.94 -13.65
CA GLU A 83 -0.53 6.19 -13.87
C GLU A 83 0.91 5.97 -14.28
N LYS A 84 1.57 4.98 -13.70
CA LYS A 84 3.03 4.85 -13.83
C LYS A 84 3.48 3.55 -14.47
N GLY A 85 2.56 2.65 -14.74
CA GLY A 85 2.89 1.34 -15.29
C GLY A 85 3.11 0.30 -14.22
N ARG A 86 3.49 -0.90 -14.63
CA ARG A 86 3.68 -2.02 -13.71
C ARG A 86 5.05 -1.96 -13.07
N PRO A 87 5.14 -2.01 -11.72
CA PRO A 87 6.46 -2.02 -11.09
C PRO A 87 7.18 -3.35 -11.35
N ALA A 88 8.50 -3.34 -11.25
CA ALA A 88 9.30 -4.55 -11.38
C ALA A 88 9.08 -5.49 -10.18
N GLY A 89 8.84 -4.93 -9.01
CA GLY A 89 8.54 -5.73 -7.83
C GLY A 89 7.96 -4.89 -6.71
N ILE A 90 7.22 -5.55 -5.84
CA ILE A 90 6.65 -4.95 -4.65
C ILE A 90 7.08 -5.78 -3.45
N TYR A 91 7.64 -5.13 -2.43
CA TYR A 91 8.05 -5.77 -1.18
C TYR A 91 7.05 -5.45 -0.09
N VAL A 92 6.60 -6.48 0.61
CA VAL A 92 5.69 -6.36 1.74
C VAL A 92 6.21 -7.21 2.90
N ARG A 93 5.82 -6.88 4.12
CA ARG A 93 6.13 -7.70 5.29
C ARG A 93 4.88 -8.16 6.04
N ASP A 94 3.75 -7.60 5.73
CA ASP A 94 2.47 -7.93 6.37
C ASP A 94 1.80 -9.06 5.61
N ALA A 95 1.46 -10.15 6.31
CA ALA A 95 0.85 -11.32 5.69
C ALA A 95 -0.55 -11.02 5.12
N GLU A 96 -1.33 -10.19 5.81
CA GLU A 96 -2.64 -9.78 5.31
C GLU A 96 -2.51 -9.02 4.01
N LEU A 97 -1.58 -8.07 3.97
CA LEU A 97 -1.33 -7.28 2.78
C LEU A 97 -0.85 -8.14 1.62
N PHE A 98 0.03 -9.10 1.89
CA PHE A 98 0.50 -10.05 0.89
C PHE A 98 -0.69 -10.81 0.28
N GLY A 99 -1.61 -11.28 1.13
CA GLY A 99 -2.79 -12.00 0.66
C GLY A 99 -3.71 -11.12 -0.19
N ILE A 100 -3.92 -9.89 0.21
CA ILE A 100 -4.79 -8.96 -0.54
C ILE A 100 -4.18 -8.63 -1.91
N ALA A 101 -2.91 -8.30 -1.93
CA ALA A 101 -2.24 -7.85 -3.16
C ALA A 101 -1.91 -8.99 -4.12
N GLY A 102 -1.83 -10.23 -3.62
CA GLY A 102 -1.34 -11.36 -4.39
C GLY A 102 -2.11 -11.64 -5.67
N ASP A 103 -3.43 -11.59 -5.62
CA ASP A 103 -4.26 -11.87 -6.78
C ASP A 103 -4.04 -10.82 -7.88
N LEU A 104 -4.06 -9.56 -7.51
CA LEU A 104 -3.84 -8.48 -8.47
C LEU A 104 -2.44 -8.56 -9.09
N CYS A 105 -1.43 -8.78 -8.27
CA CYS A 105 -0.05 -8.87 -8.74
C CYS A 105 0.14 -10.07 -9.69
N ALA A 106 -0.45 -11.22 -9.35
CA ALA A 106 -0.39 -12.39 -10.21
C ALA A 106 -1.05 -12.13 -11.56
N LYS A 107 -2.22 -11.49 -11.54
CA LYS A 107 -2.98 -11.21 -12.77
C LYS A 107 -2.33 -10.15 -13.65
N THR A 108 -1.59 -9.23 -13.06
CA THR A 108 -0.94 -8.16 -13.80
C THR A 108 0.53 -8.42 -14.12
N GLY A 109 1.05 -9.57 -13.68
CA GLY A 109 2.44 -9.94 -13.96
C GLY A 109 3.45 -9.14 -13.15
N VAL A 110 3.11 -8.75 -11.93
CA VAL A 110 3.97 -8.01 -11.03
C VAL A 110 4.50 -8.95 -9.95
N ALA A 111 5.81 -8.94 -9.71
CA ALA A 111 6.42 -9.74 -8.67
C ALA A 111 6.07 -9.17 -7.29
N LEU A 112 5.63 -10.02 -6.39
CA LEU A 112 5.30 -9.66 -5.01
C LEU A 112 6.13 -10.54 -4.09
N SER A 113 6.86 -9.93 -3.17
CA SER A 113 7.80 -10.65 -2.31
C SER A 113 7.72 -10.16 -0.87
N PHE A 114 8.00 -11.06 0.06
CA PHE A 114 8.19 -10.67 1.46
C PHE A 114 9.58 -10.09 1.66
N SER A 115 9.63 -9.03 2.46
CA SER A 115 10.89 -8.50 2.95
C SER A 115 10.70 -8.08 4.41
N PRO A 116 11.57 -8.54 5.32
CA PRO A 116 11.45 -8.16 6.73
C PRO A 116 11.79 -6.70 6.98
N MET A 117 12.49 -6.06 6.04
CA MET A 117 12.90 -4.67 6.17
C MET A 117 12.40 -3.85 4.99
N LEU A 118 11.68 -2.78 5.32
CA LEU A 118 11.19 -1.81 4.35
C LEU A 118 11.79 -0.45 4.73
N LYS A 119 13.06 -0.27 4.39
CA LYS A 119 13.86 0.87 4.90
C LYS A 119 13.32 2.23 4.51
N VAL A 120 12.95 2.39 3.26
CA VAL A 120 12.43 3.67 2.76
C VAL A 120 11.08 3.96 3.38
N LEU A 121 10.21 2.95 3.36
CA LEU A 121 8.88 3.08 3.92
C LEU A 121 8.94 3.40 5.41
N ASP A 122 9.77 2.70 6.16
CA ASP A 122 9.91 2.93 7.60
C ASP A 122 10.42 4.34 7.91
N PHE A 123 11.32 4.85 7.07
CA PHE A 123 11.79 6.23 7.21
C PHE A 123 10.64 7.22 7.12
N PHE A 124 9.78 7.06 6.11
CA PHE A 124 8.64 7.97 5.94
C PHE A 124 7.57 7.78 7.01
N VAL A 125 7.36 6.55 7.47
CA VAL A 125 6.42 6.29 8.56
C VAL A 125 6.89 6.97 9.85
N GLU A 126 8.18 6.89 10.17
CA GLU A 126 8.73 7.60 11.33
C GLU A 126 8.57 9.10 11.20
N ASP A 127 8.78 9.64 10.01
CA ASP A 127 8.60 11.06 9.77
C ASP A 127 7.15 11.48 10.02
N ILE A 128 6.20 10.67 9.56
CA ILE A 128 4.78 10.92 9.81
C ILE A 128 4.46 10.87 11.29
N ILE A 129 4.97 9.88 12.01
CA ILE A 129 4.77 9.76 13.46
C ILE A 129 5.31 11.00 14.17
N ASN A 130 6.48 11.48 13.78
CA ASN A 130 7.10 12.64 14.41
C ASN A 130 6.30 13.92 14.20
N GLN A 131 5.53 14.00 13.12
CA GLN A 131 4.66 15.16 12.87
C GLN A 131 3.50 15.26 13.86
N PHE A 132 3.14 14.15 14.51
CA PHE A 132 2.06 14.11 15.50
C PHE A 132 2.53 14.33 16.92
N ASN A 133 3.82 14.37 17.16
CA ASN A 133 4.39 14.56 18.50
C ASN A 133 4.75 16.02 18.78
#